data_72b322db7edd567564e28bad755c93aa
#
_entry.id   72b322db7edd567564e28bad755c93aa
#
_cell.length_a   1.000
_cell.length_b   1.000
_cell.length_c   1.000
_cell.angle_alpha   90.00
_cell.angle_beta   90.00
_cell.angle_gamma   90.00
#
_symmetry.space_group_name_H-M   'P 1'
#
loop_
_entity.id
_entity.type
_entity.pdbx_description
1 polymer ?
#
loop_
_entity_poly.entity_id
_entity_poly.type
_entity_poly.pdbx_seq_one_letter_code
_entity_poly.pdbx_strand_id
1 'polypeptide(L)'
;IYGVGHPIHVNGDPRVSVLADISRQNGYFGKHWRLMCAIEKVFGEEMGKSLPMNAVGAVGSIVADMQLDPMLARGFMLIGRAAGLVGHLYEERQSPIGQKLWDLVLAQDERNELPGPKSKK
;
A
#
# COMPACT_ATOMS: atom_id res chain seq x y z
N ILE A 1 8.90 1.78 -12.33
CA ILE A 1 8.28 0.45 -12.50
C ILE A 1 7.29 0.25 -11.35
N TYR A 2 6.04 -0.15 -11.67
CA TYR A 2 5.06 -0.50 -10.64
C TYR A 2 5.47 -1.83 -9.97
N GLY A 3 5.22 -1.92 -8.65
CA GLY A 3 5.49 -3.13 -7.88
C GLY A 3 6.80 -3.12 -7.10
N VAL A 4 7.68 -2.13 -7.28
CA VAL A 4 8.91 -1.95 -6.50
C VAL A 4 8.95 -0.57 -5.85
N GLY A 5 9.60 -0.49 -4.69
CA GLY A 5 9.71 0.71 -3.88
C GLY A 5 8.40 1.09 -3.17
N HIS A 6 8.52 1.78 -2.05
CA HIS A 6 7.38 2.28 -1.27
C HIS A 6 7.80 3.53 -0.49
N PRO A 7 6.98 4.58 -0.42
CA PRO A 7 7.36 5.82 0.28
C PRO A 7 7.54 5.63 1.79
N ILE A 8 6.85 4.66 2.40
CA ILE A 8 6.91 4.37 3.84
C ILE A 8 7.75 3.12 4.11
N HIS A 9 7.54 2.03 3.37
CA HIS A 9 8.22 0.75 3.56
C HIS A 9 9.55 0.70 2.77
N VAL A 10 10.46 1.63 3.04
CA VAL A 10 11.72 1.77 2.29
C VAL A 10 12.67 0.58 2.47
N ASN A 11 12.58 -0.12 3.59
CA ASN A 11 13.41 -1.28 3.93
C ASN A 11 12.72 -2.64 3.63
N GLY A 12 11.57 -2.61 2.96
CA GLY A 12 10.77 -3.78 2.64
C GLY A 12 9.33 -3.69 3.14
N ASP A 13 8.41 -4.16 2.34
CA ASP A 13 6.98 -4.17 2.67
C ASP A 13 6.64 -5.47 3.43
N PRO A 14 6.21 -5.40 4.69
CA PRO A 14 5.95 -6.60 5.51
C PRO A 14 4.84 -7.49 4.94
N ARG A 15 3.97 -6.95 4.10
CA ARG A 15 2.92 -7.73 3.43
C ARG A 15 3.48 -8.70 2.40
N VAL A 16 4.64 -8.39 1.81
CA VAL A 16 5.27 -9.23 0.77
C VAL A 16 5.69 -10.59 1.31
N SER A 17 6.28 -10.64 2.52
CA SER A 17 6.67 -11.91 3.13
C SER A 17 5.45 -12.81 3.42
N VAL A 18 4.39 -12.24 3.96
CA VAL A 18 3.13 -12.97 4.24
C VAL A 18 2.51 -13.50 2.95
N LEU A 19 2.44 -12.66 1.90
CA LEU A 19 1.93 -13.06 0.59
C LEU A 19 2.81 -14.15 -0.06
N ALA A 20 4.13 -14.07 0.11
CA ALA A 20 5.06 -15.09 -0.37
C ALA A 20 4.80 -16.46 0.30
N ASP A 21 4.60 -16.48 1.61
CA ASP A 21 4.35 -17.69 2.35
C ASP A 21 3.00 -18.32 1.98
N ILE A 22 1.95 -17.52 1.89
CA ILE A 22 0.63 -17.97 1.41
C ILE A 22 0.75 -18.54 -0.01
N SER A 23 1.49 -17.88 -0.90
CA SER A 23 1.69 -18.33 -2.28
C SER A 23 2.42 -19.66 -2.35
N ARG A 24 3.46 -19.87 -1.53
CA ARG A 24 4.19 -21.14 -1.46
C ARG A 24 3.29 -22.28 -0.97
N GLN A 25 2.52 -22.03 0.09
CA GLN A 25 1.60 -23.02 0.67
C GLN A 25 0.51 -23.45 -0.31
N ASN A 26 0.10 -22.58 -1.23
CA ASN A 26 -0.98 -22.83 -2.18
C ASN A 26 -0.49 -23.09 -3.63
N GLY A 27 0.82 -23.22 -3.86
CA GLY A 27 1.37 -23.54 -5.18
C GLY A 27 1.40 -22.39 -6.18
N TYR A 28 1.25 -21.14 -5.75
CA TYR A 28 1.25 -19.95 -6.60
C TYR A 28 2.53 -19.09 -6.47
N PHE A 29 3.61 -19.68 -5.98
CA PHE A 29 4.94 -19.07 -5.98
C PHE A 29 5.69 -19.46 -7.26
N GLY A 30 5.25 -18.94 -8.39
CA GLY A 30 5.63 -19.41 -9.71
C GLY A 30 6.64 -18.54 -10.45
N LYS A 31 6.55 -18.56 -11.79
CA LYS A 31 7.48 -17.86 -12.67
C LYS A 31 7.36 -16.34 -12.59
N HIS A 32 6.16 -15.84 -12.39
CA HIS A 32 5.93 -14.39 -12.33
C HIS A 32 6.43 -13.80 -11.02
N TRP A 33 6.32 -14.55 -9.92
CA TRP A 33 6.94 -14.15 -8.66
C TRP A 33 8.47 -14.06 -8.81
N ARG A 34 9.10 -15.10 -9.41
CA ARG A 34 10.55 -15.08 -9.68
C ARG A 34 10.97 -13.95 -10.61
N LEU A 35 10.15 -13.67 -11.63
CA LEU A 35 10.37 -12.52 -12.51
C LEU A 35 10.34 -11.21 -11.73
N MET A 36 9.38 -11.03 -10.84
CA MET A 36 9.30 -9.81 -10.04
C MET A 36 10.49 -9.63 -9.10
N CYS A 37 11.00 -10.72 -8.51
CA CYS A 37 12.26 -10.69 -7.74
C CYS A 37 13.47 -10.31 -8.62
N ALA A 38 13.52 -10.79 -9.86
CA ALA A 38 14.59 -10.41 -10.80
C ALA A 38 14.48 -8.94 -11.19
N ILE A 39 13.27 -8.43 -11.41
CA ILE A 39 13.03 -6.99 -11.68
C ILE A 39 13.48 -6.14 -10.49
N GLU A 40 13.12 -6.52 -9.27
CA GLU A 40 13.55 -5.82 -8.04
C GLU A 40 15.07 -5.69 -7.99
N LYS A 41 15.77 -6.81 -8.22
CA LYS A 41 17.24 -6.86 -8.19
C LYS A 41 17.84 -5.95 -9.26
N VAL A 42 17.53 -6.20 -10.53
CA VAL A 42 18.11 -5.47 -11.67
C VAL A 42 17.79 -3.98 -11.59
N PHE A 43 16.56 -3.64 -11.28
CA PHE A 43 16.16 -2.24 -11.20
C PHE A 43 16.81 -1.52 -10.02
N GLY A 44 17.01 -2.21 -8.89
CA GLY A 44 17.76 -1.68 -7.76
C GLY A 44 19.23 -1.42 -8.09
N GLU A 45 19.87 -2.33 -8.80
CA GLU A 45 21.24 -2.20 -9.28
C GLU A 45 21.39 -1.01 -10.26
N GLU A 46 20.52 -0.89 -11.24
CA GLU A 46 20.52 0.20 -12.23
C GLU A 46 20.25 1.58 -11.59
N MET A 47 19.40 1.63 -10.58
CA MET A 47 19.08 2.87 -9.87
C MET A 47 20.08 3.21 -8.76
N GLY A 48 21.03 2.32 -8.46
CA GLY A 48 22.00 2.49 -7.39
C GLY A 48 21.39 2.58 -5.98
N LYS A 49 20.20 2.00 -5.77
CA LYS A 49 19.49 2.04 -4.49
C LYS A 49 18.58 0.83 -4.32
N SER A 50 18.35 0.45 -3.05
CA SER A 50 17.36 -0.59 -2.74
C SER A 50 15.94 -0.11 -3.07
N LEU A 51 15.23 -0.90 -3.87
CA LEU A 51 13.82 -0.70 -4.25
C LEU A 51 13.06 -2.00 -4.05
N PRO A 52 12.77 -2.39 -2.78
CA PRO A 52 12.13 -3.66 -2.48
C PRO A 52 10.76 -3.81 -3.16
N MET A 53 10.41 -5.06 -3.48
CA MET A 53 9.07 -5.41 -3.93
C MET A 53 8.04 -4.92 -2.91
N ASN A 54 6.96 -4.34 -3.39
CA ASN A 54 5.83 -3.92 -2.57
C ASN A 54 4.60 -4.83 -2.77
N ALA A 55 3.54 -4.60 -1.98
CA ALA A 55 2.34 -5.42 -2.06
C ALA A 55 1.69 -5.46 -3.45
N VAL A 56 1.84 -4.40 -4.26
CA VAL A 56 1.30 -4.37 -5.64
C VAL A 56 2.05 -5.37 -6.54
N GLY A 57 3.39 -5.40 -6.43
CA GLY A 57 4.22 -6.37 -7.14
C GLY A 57 3.90 -7.81 -6.73
N ALA A 58 3.76 -8.05 -5.42
CA ALA A 58 3.41 -9.36 -4.89
C ALA A 58 2.05 -9.86 -5.39
N VAL A 59 0.99 -9.04 -5.24
CA VAL A 59 -0.37 -9.41 -5.68
C VAL A 59 -0.42 -9.60 -7.20
N GLY A 60 0.23 -8.72 -7.97
CA GLY A 60 0.31 -8.87 -9.42
C GLY A 60 0.97 -10.18 -9.84
N SER A 61 2.06 -10.55 -9.17
CA SER A 61 2.78 -11.82 -9.42
C SER A 61 1.92 -13.04 -9.10
N ILE A 62 1.20 -13.03 -7.96
CA ILE A 62 0.31 -14.12 -7.57
C ILE A 62 -0.82 -14.29 -8.59
N VAL A 63 -1.49 -13.22 -8.95
CA VAL A 63 -2.60 -13.25 -9.93
C VAL A 63 -2.12 -13.82 -11.27
N ALA A 64 -0.94 -13.42 -11.72
CA ALA A 64 -0.33 -13.94 -12.94
C ALA A 64 0.09 -15.42 -12.81
N ASP A 65 0.60 -15.85 -11.66
CA ASP A 65 0.94 -17.26 -11.40
C ASP A 65 -0.32 -18.15 -11.26
N MET A 66 -1.45 -17.57 -10.84
CA MET A 66 -2.78 -18.20 -10.88
C MET A 66 -3.38 -18.26 -12.29
N GLN A 67 -2.73 -17.67 -13.29
CA GLN A 67 -3.22 -17.56 -14.68
C GLN A 67 -4.56 -16.81 -14.79
N LEU A 68 -4.80 -15.89 -13.88
CA LEU A 68 -5.99 -15.03 -13.89
C LEU A 68 -5.72 -13.77 -14.73
N ASP A 69 -6.80 -13.10 -15.15
CA ASP A 69 -6.71 -11.81 -15.83
C ASP A 69 -5.97 -10.79 -14.93
N PRO A 70 -4.91 -10.14 -15.44
CA PRO A 70 -4.15 -9.14 -14.68
C PRO A 70 -5.00 -8.00 -14.11
N MET A 71 -6.13 -7.67 -14.74
CA MET A 71 -7.07 -6.66 -14.25
C MET A 71 -7.66 -7.01 -12.88
N LEU A 72 -7.74 -8.31 -12.54
CA LEU A 72 -8.23 -8.77 -11.24
C LEU A 72 -7.31 -8.39 -10.08
N ALA A 73 -6.01 -8.19 -10.33
CA ALA A 73 -5.06 -7.76 -9.29
C ALA A 73 -5.53 -6.46 -8.61
N ARG A 74 -6.05 -5.52 -9.41
CA ARG A 74 -6.61 -4.27 -8.88
C ARG A 74 -7.86 -4.51 -8.03
N GLY A 75 -8.72 -5.43 -8.46
CA GLY A 75 -9.93 -5.82 -7.71
C GLY A 75 -9.59 -6.40 -6.34
N PHE A 76 -8.63 -7.31 -6.26
CA PHE A 76 -8.16 -7.89 -5.00
C PHE A 76 -7.57 -6.84 -4.06
N MET A 77 -6.79 -5.90 -4.61
CA MET A 77 -6.26 -4.78 -3.81
C MET A 77 -7.37 -3.89 -3.25
N LEU A 78 -8.45 -3.64 -4.02
CA LEU A 78 -9.61 -2.86 -3.57
C LEU A 78 -10.39 -3.59 -2.47
N ILE A 79 -10.59 -4.91 -2.59
CA ILE A 79 -11.23 -5.72 -1.55
C ILE A 79 -10.44 -5.64 -0.24
N GLY A 80 -9.13 -5.83 -0.29
CA GLY A 80 -8.26 -5.71 0.88
C GLY A 80 -8.29 -4.29 1.49
N ARG A 81 -8.33 -3.26 0.66
CA ARG A 81 -8.46 -1.87 1.12
C ARG A 81 -9.83 -1.62 1.78
N ALA A 82 -10.90 -2.13 1.20
CA ALA A 82 -12.24 -1.97 1.76
C ALA A 82 -12.36 -2.60 3.16
N ALA A 83 -11.81 -3.80 3.33
CA ALA A 83 -11.75 -4.47 4.64
C ALA A 83 -10.94 -3.63 5.66
N GLY A 84 -9.77 -3.10 5.26
CA GLY A 84 -8.96 -2.23 6.11
C GLY A 84 -9.66 -0.93 6.51
N LEU A 85 -10.45 -0.34 5.60
CA LEU A 85 -11.23 0.87 5.90
C LEU A 85 -12.29 0.64 6.98
N VAL A 86 -12.87 -0.54 7.07
CA VAL A 86 -13.81 -0.89 8.16
C VAL A 86 -13.09 -0.82 9.51
N GLY A 87 -11.86 -1.36 9.58
CA GLY A 87 -11.01 -1.24 10.78
C GLY A 87 -10.70 0.21 11.13
N HIS A 88 -10.28 1.01 10.14
CA HIS A 88 -9.98 2.44 10.36
C HIS A 88 -11.21 3.24 10.83
N LEU A 89 -12.40 2.96 10.29
CA LEU A 89 -13.62 3.61 10.77
C LEU A 89 -13.93 3.26 12.23
N TYR A 90 -13.65 2.03 12.62
CA TYR A 90 -13.83 1.61 14.00
C TYR A 90 -12.82 2.30 14.95
N GLU A 91 -11.56 2.37 14.55
CA GLU A 91 -10.50 3.08 15.30
C GLU A 91 -10.80 4.58 15.41
N GLU A 92 -11.19 5.22 14.32
CA GLU A 92 -11.54 6.64 14.29
C GLU A 92 -12.70 6.96 15.24
N ARG A 93 -13.67 6.04 15.36
CA ARG A 93 -14.78 6.19 16.31
C ARG A 93 -14.32 6.15 17.77
N GLN A 94 -13.28 5.38 18.09
CA GLN A 94 -12.74 5.26 19.46
C GLN A 94 -11.70 6.31 19.78
N SER A 95 -10.87 6.68 18.83
CA SER A 95 -9.80 7.66 18.97
C SER A 95 -9.76 8.60 17.75
N PRO A 96 -10.67 9.58 17.69
CA PRO A 96 -10.80 10.48 16.54
C PRO A 96 -9.53 11.30 16.29
N ILE A 97 -9.00 11.22 15.07
CA ILE A 97 -7.87 12.04 14.61
C ILE A 97 -8.19 12.84 13.35
N GLY A 98 -9.23 12.48 12.61
CA GLY A 98 -9.54 13.06 11.31
C GLY A 98 -9.74 14.57 11.36
N GLN A 99 -10.49 15.07 12.34
CA GLN A 99 -10.68 16.52 12.50
C GLN A 99 -9.36 17.25 12.82
N LYS A 100 -8.50 16.66 13.64
CA LYS A 100 -7.19 17.25 13.97
C LYS A 100 -6.28 17.33 12.74
N LEU A 101 -6.29 16.29 11.90
CA LEU A 101 -5.54 16.29 10.65
C LEU A 101 -6.08 17.33 9.66
N TRP A 102 -7.40 17.46 9.57
CA TRP A 102 -8.05 18.47 8.75
C TRP A 102 -7.66 19.89 9.19
N ASP A 103 -7.72 20.16 10.47
CA ASP A 103 -7.38 21.47 11.04
C ASP A 103 -5.90 21.80 10.81
N LEU A 104 -5.00 20.81 10.91
CA LEU A 104 -3.58 20.98 10.60
C LEU A 104 -3.35 21.36 9.13
N VAL A 105 -4.05 20.72 8.20
CA VAL A 105 -3.94 21.03 6.77
C VAL A 105 -4.47 22.44 6.49
N LEU A 106 -5.61 22.81 7.07
CA LEU A 106 -6.17 24.14 6.90
C LEU A 106 -5.25 25.24 7.48
N ALA A 107 -4.60 24.96 8.61
CA ALA A 107 -3.66 25.91 9.22
C ALA A 107 -2.40 26.13 8.37
N GLN A 108 -2.04 25.21 7.49
CA GLN A 108 -0.90 25.33 6.59
C GLN A 108 -1.24 25.93 5.22
N ASP A 109 -2.51 26.08 4.89
CA ASP A 109 -2.94 26.67 3.62
C ASP A 109 -3.17 28.16 3.80
N GLU A 110 -2.21 28.98 3.32
CA GLU A 110 -2.25 30.44 3.39
C GLU A 110 -3.48 31.06 2.70
N ARG A 111 -4.18 30.29 1.86
CA ARG A 111 -5.41 30.72 1.18
C ARG A 111 -6.67 30.54 2.01
N ASN A 112 -6.58 29.83 3.14
CA ASN A 112 -7.72 29.56 4.02
C ASN A 112 -7.68 30.46 5.24
N GLU A 113 -8.68 31.34 5.37
CA GLU A 113 -8.96 32.02 6.63
C GLU A 113 -9.65 31.03 7.59
N LEU A 114 -8.96 30.61 8.63
CA LEU A 114 -9.59 29.81 9.68
C LEU A 114 -10.71 30.61 10.35
N PRO A 115 -11.88 29.99 10.58
CA PRO A 115 -12.91 30.65 11.37
C PRO A 115 -12.36 31.00 12.74
N GLY A 116 -12.48 32.26 13.14
CA GLY A 116 -12.05 32.71 14.46
C GLY A 116 -12.67 31.88 15.60
N PRO A 117 -12.08 31.91 16.79
CA PRO A 117 -12.57 31.14 17.93
C PRO A 117 -14.05 31.40 18.13
N LYS A 118 -14.89 30.37 18.14
CA LYS A 118 -16.32 30.48 18.44
C LYS A 118 -16.46 31.12 19.83
N SER A 119 -17.04 32.31 19.91
CA SER A 119 -17.37 32.92 21.20
C SER A 119 -18.28 31.94 21.95
N LYS A 120 -17.84 31.48 23.09
CA LYS A 120 -18.70 30.70 23.98
C LYS A 120 -19.88 31.61 24.38
N LYS A 121 -21.07 31.28 23.88
CA LYS A 121 -22.31 31.78 24.46
C LYS A 121 -22.68 30.94 25.67
#